data_d7ed9e87185e682278931fad04c74c34
#
_entry.id   d7ed9e87185e682278931fad04c74c34
#
_cell.length_a   1.000
_cell.length_b   1.000
_cell.length_c   1.000
_cell.angle_alpha   90.00
_cell.angle_beta   90.00
_cell.angle_gamma   90.00
#
_symmetry.space_group_name_H-M   'P 1'
#
loop_
_entity.id
_entity.type
_entity.pdbx_description
1 polymer ?
#
loop_
_entity_poly.entity_id
_entity_poly.type
_entity_poly.pdbx_seq_one_letter_code
_entity_poly.pdbx_strand_id
1 'polypeptide(L)'
;MLKLVGNWFWGIAFVLFLAVIVIAQQFGIILNPEKLPSTLVNIIPEIMGFLIAGLAIIMGFDEGTLKRLSISANDGETPLMVIIASFSVCLLILLTTLTVSILYVNVDCTCEGCKQLFSAFVLFGAVVSIESVVHVVFHLFATGTYLINNNKD
;
A
#
# COMPACT_ATOMS: atom_id res chain seq x y z
N MET A 1 9.83 -16.11 -3.42
CA MET A 1 9.65 -14.93 -2.54
C MET A 1 8.26 -14.32 -2.59
N LEU A 2 7.65 -14.05 -3.74
CA LEU A 2 6.28 -13.52 -3.84
C LEU A 2 5.21 -14.34 -3.08
N LYS A 3 5.31 -15.68 -3.05
CA LYS A 3 4.36 -16.55 -2.32
C LYS A 3 4.45 -16.40 -0.78
N LEU A 4 5.64 -16.17 -0.23
CA LEU A 4 5.81 -15.99 1.22
C LEU A 4 5.40 -14.59 1.67
N VAL A 5 5.73 -13.57 0.88
CA VAL A 5 5.35 -12.17 1.15
C VAL A 5 3.84 -11.99 1.08
N GLY A 6 3.16 -12.66 0.13
CA GLY A 6 1.71 -12.54 -0.02
C GLY A 6 0.91 -12.98 1.21
N ASN A 7 1.25 -14.13 1.79
CA ASN A 7 0.49 -14.65 2.94
C ASN A 7 0.78 -13.88 4.25
N TRP A 8 2.04 -13.47 4.46
CA TRP A 8 2.42 -12.68 5.64
C TRP A 8 1.83 -11.27 5.61
N PHE A 9 1.84 -10.63 4.46
CA PHE A 9 1.29 -9.30 4.26
C PHE A 9 -0.19 -9.24 4.70
N TRP A 10 -1.03 -10.13 4.19
CA TRP A 10 -2.45 -10.18 4.58
C TRP A 10 -2.65 -10.53 6.06
N GLY A 11 -1.77 -11.37 6.63
CA GLY A 11 -1.80 -11.69 8.05
C GLY A 11 -1.49 -10.48 8.93
N ILE A 12 -0.46 -9.71 8.59
CA ILE A 12 -0.07 -8.49 9.32
C ILE A 12 -1.16 -7.43 9.18
N ALA A 13 -1.69 -7.20 7.97
CA ALA A 13 -2.77 -6.25 7.74
C ALA A 13 -4.01 -6.57 8.59
N PHE A 14 -4.37 -7.85 8.68
CA PHE A 14 -5.51 -8.30 9.49
C PHE A 14 -5.26 -8.10 10.99
N VAL A 15 -4.05 -8.41 11.48
CA VAL A 15 -3.66 -8.20 12.89
C VAL A 15 -3.66 -6.72 13.24
N LEU A 16 -3.09 -5.86 12.37
CA LEU A 16 -3.11 -4.41 12.56
C LEU A 16 -4.53 -3.85 12.57
N PHE A 17 -5.38 -4.32 11.67
CA PHE A 17 -6.79 -3.94 11.64
C PHE A 17 -7.50 -4.29 12.95
N LEU A 18 -7.32 -5.52 13.46
CA LEU A 18 -7.87 -5.91 14.76
C LEU A 18 -7.30 -5.07 15.91
N ALA A 19 -5.99 -4.80 15.89
CA ALA A 19 -5.35 -3.97 16.91
C ALA A 19 -5.93 -2.55 16.93
N VAL A 20 -6.16 -1.93 15.77
CA VAL A 20 -6.79 -0.60 15.67
C VAL A 20 -8.20 -0.61 16.25
N ILE A 21 -9.00 -1.64 15.97
CA ILE A 21 -10.35 -1.76 16.54
C ILE A 21 -10.30 -1.90 18.06
N VAL A 22 -9.43 -2.78 18.59
CA VAL A 22 -9.31 -2.99 20.05
C VAL A 22 -8.85 -1.72 20.75
N ILE A 23 -7.85 -1.03 20.21
CA ILE A 23 -7.34 0.23 20.74
C ILE A 23 -8.44 1.29 20.72
N ALA A 24 -9.16 1.45 19.62
CA ALA A 24 -10.26 2.40 19.51
C ALA A 24 -11.34 2.14 20.58
N GLN A 25 -11.69 0.87 20.81
CA GLN A 25 -12.66 0.50 21.85
C GLN A 25 -12.15 0.76 23.26
N GLN A 26 -10.88 0.44 23.57
CA GLN A 26 -10.31 0.63 24.93
C GLN A 26 -10.16 2.10 25.30
N PHE A 27 -9.79 2.94 24.35
CA PHE A 27 -9.58 4.38 24.60
C PHE A 27 -10.83 5.23 24.35
N GLY A 28 -11.98 4.61 24.06
CA GLY A 28 -13.23 5.33 23.76
C GLY A 28 -13.09 6.26 22.55
N ILE A 29 -12.15 5.98 21.65
CA ILE A 29 -11.96 6.77 20.44
C ILE A 29 -13.14 6.44 19.50
N ILE A 30 -14.08 7.35 19.45
CA ILE A 30 -15.16 7.28 18.48
C ILE A 30 -14.55 7.59 17.11
N LEU A 31 -14.20 6.55 16.36
CA LEU A 31 -13.85 6.69 14.95
C LEU A 31 -15.08 7.26 14.26
N ASN A 32 -15.01 8.56 13.91
CA ASN A 32 -16.12 9.20 13.22
C ASN A 32 -16.23 8.60 11.82
N PRO A 33 -17.26 7.77 11.54
CA PRO A 33 -17.36 7.00 10.29
C PRO A 33 -17.49 7.92 9.06
N GLU A 34 -17.89 9.18 9.24
CA GLU A 34 -18.07 10.13 8.13
C GLU A 34 -16.80 10.89 7.79
N LYS A 35 -15.91 11.11 8.76
CA LYS A 35 -14.66 11.87 8.52
C LYS A 35 -13.56 11.05 7.85
N LEU A 36 -13.44 9.78 8.18
CA LEU A 36 -12.37 8.94 7.61
C LEU A 36 -12.48 8.82 6.08
N PRO A 37 -13.64 8.47 5.49
CA PRO A 37 -13.77 8.36 4.04
C PRO A 37 -13.47 9.67 3.31
N SER A 38 -13.98 10.79 3.82
CA SER A 38 -13.74 12.11 3.21
C SER A 38 -12.26 12.51 3.27
N THR A 39 -11.57 12.17 4.34
CA THR A 39 -10.12 12.37 4.47
C THR A 39 -9.35 11.52 3.48
N LEU A 40 -9.71 10.23 3.33
CA LEU A 40 -9.06 9.32 2.39
C LEU A 40 -9.25 9.74 0.93
N VAL A 41 -10.42 10.24 0.56
CA VAL A 41 -10.69 10.78 -0.79
C VAL A 41 -9.72 11.91 -1.15
N ASN A 42 -9.32 12.71 -0.18
CA ASN A 42 -8.36 13.80 -0.41
C ASN A 42 -6.90 13.32 -0.42
N ILE A 43 -6.51 12.45 0.51
CA ILE A 43 -5.11 12.04 0.72
C ILE A 43 -4.66 10.98 -0.27
N ILE A 44 -5.50 10.00 -0.61
CA ILE A 44 -5.10 8.87 -1.48
C ILE A 44 -4.60 9.34 -2.85
N PRO A 45 -5.26 10.28 -3.56
CA PRO A 45 -4.74 10.77 -4.84
C PRO A 45 -3.36 11.40 -4.75
N GLU A 46 -3.03 12.10 -3.65
CA GLU A 46 -1.71 12.69 -3.42
C GLU A 46 -0.65 11.60 -3.26
N ILE A 47 -0.94 10.56 -2.46
CA ILE A 47 -0.04 9.40 -2.28
C ILE A 47 0.16 8.67 -3.60
N MET A 48 -0.91 8.45 -4.38
CA MET A 48 -0.83 7.82 -5.69
C MET A 48 0.05 8.63 -6.65
N GLY A 49 -0.11 9.95 -6.67
CA GLY A 49 0.73 10.85 -7.47
C GLY A 49 2.21 10.74 -7.09
N PHE A 50 2.52 10.70 -5.79
CA PHE A 50 3.87 10.51 -5.30
C PHE A 50 4.46 9.14 -5.70
N LEU A 51 3.69 8.07 -5.61
CA LEU A 51 4.12 6.73 -6.02
C LEU A 51 4.38 6.66 -7.54
N ILE A 52 3.52 7.25 -8.35
CA ILE A 52 3.71 7.30 -9.81
C ILE A 52 4.98 8.08 -10.16
N ALA A 53 5.23 9.21 -9.50
CA ALA A 53 6.45 9.98 -9.68
C ALA A 53 7.69 9.17 -9.27
N GLY A 54 7.64 8.46 -8.15
CA GLY A 54 8.71 7.55 -7.70
C GLY A 54 9.01 6.45 -8.72
N LEU A 55 7.96 5.83 -9.27
CA LEU A 55 8.12 4.81 -10.32
C LEU A 55 8.72 5.40 -11.60
N ALA A 56 8.30 6.60 -12.00
CA ALA A 56 8.85 7.29 -13.16
C ALA A 56 10.34 7.59 -13.01
N ILE A 57 10.81 7.98 -11.80
CA ILE A 57 12.22 8.18 -11.51
C ILE A 57 13.01 6.88 -11.70
N ILE A 58 12.49 5.75 -11.19
CA ILE A 58 13.14 4.44 -11.34
C ILE A 58 13.26 4.04 -12.81
N MET A 59 12.20 4.25 -13.57
CA MET A 59 12.17 3.95 -15.02
C MET A 59 13.06 4.89 -15.84
N GLY A 60 13.41 6.06 -15.29
CA GLY A 60 14.32 7.03 -15.89
C GLY A 60 15.81 6.78 -15.58
N PHE A 61 16.17 5.72 -14.87
CA PHE A 61 17.57 5.36 -14.63
C PHE A 61 18.28 5.03 -15.95
N ASP A 62 19.60 5.24 -15.97
CA ASP A 62 20.46 4.88 -17.12
C ASP A 62 20.43 3.37 -17.41
N GLU A 63 20.71 3.01 -18.67
CA GLU A 63 20.68 1.61 -19.11
C GLU A 63 21.59 0.70 -18.28
N GLY A 64 22.73 1.20 -17.78
CA GLY A 64 23.66 0.44 -16.95
C GLY A 64 23.02 0.05 -15.61
N THR A 65 22.34 0.99 -14.96
CA THR A 65 21.62 0.77 -13.71
C THR A 65 20.42 -0.15 -13.91
N LEU A 66 19.62 0.08 -14.94
CA LEU A 66 18.48 -0.79 -15.27
C LEU A 66 18.92 -2.22 -15.58
N LYS A 67 20.03 -2.39 -16.33
CA LYS A 67 20.59 -3.70 -16.59
C LYS A 67 21.05 -4.42 -15.34
N ARG A 68 21.68 -3.72 -14.38
CA ARG A 68 22.05 -4.30 -13.07
C ARG A 68 20.82 -4.74 -12.26
N LEU A 69 19.76 -3.94 -12.27
CA LEU A 69 18.49 -4.28 -11.62
C LEU A 69 17.73 -5.41 -12.31
N SER A 70 18.00 -5.65 -13.59
CA SER A 70 17.41 -6.74 -14.37
C SER A 70 18.17 -8.07 -14.28
N ILE A 71 19.36 -8.08 -13.65
CA ILE A 71 20.10 -9.33 -13.42
C ILE A 71 19.40 -10.13 -12.32
N SER A 72 19.03 -11.36 -12.67
CA SER A 72 18.35 -12.28 -11.75
C SER A 72 19.25 -12.63 -10.56
N ALA A 73 18.77 -12.36 -9.36
CA ALA A 73 19.27 -13.02 -8.17
C ALA A 73 18.77 -14.49 -8.17
N ASN A 74 19.47 -15.41 -7.55
CA ASN A 74 19.37 -16.87 -7.58
C ASN A 74 18.00 -17.56 -7.80
N ASP A 75 16.88 -16.84 -7.74
CA ASP A 75 15.51 -17.41 -7.82
C ASP A 75 14.70 -17.00 -9.08
N GLY A 76 15.36 -16.45 -10.11
CA GLY A 76 14.67 -16.05 -11.34
C GLY A 76 13.89 -14.71 -11.26
N GLU A 77 13.77 -14.11 -10.07
CA GLU A 77 13.15 -12.80 -9.88
C GLU A 77 14.21 -11.70 -9.96
N THR A 78 13.95 -10.66 -10.74
CA THR A 78 14.85 -9.50 -10.81
C THR A 78 14.42 -8.43 -9.81
N PRO A 79 15.36 -7.67 -9.19
CA PRO A 79 15.01 -6.55 -8.30
C PRO A 79 14.06 -5.55 -8.96
N LEU A 80 14.25 -5.27 -10.24
CA LEU A 80 13.37 -4.38 -11.01
C LEU A 80 11.92 -4.91 -11.07
N MET A 81 11.75 -6.19 -11.32
CA MET A 81 10.44 -6.84 -11.36
C MET A 81 9.71 -6.75 -10.01
N VAL A 82 10.44 -6.97 -8.92
CA VAL A 82 9.89 -6.88 -7.55
C VAL A 82 9.42 -5.46 -7.24
N ILE A 83 10.20 -4.44 -7.62
CA ILE A 83 9.82 -3.04 -7.42
C ILE A 83 8.56 -2.72 -8.21
N ILE A 84 8.53 -2.98 -9.51
CA ILE A 84 7.38 -2.68 -10.38
C ILE A 84 6.13 -3.39 -9.86
N ALA A 85 6.23 -4.65 -9.48
CA ALA A 85 5.13 -5.41 -8.91
C ALA A 85 4.62 -4.80 -7.59
N SER A 86 5.54 -4.40 -6.70
CA SER A 86 5.17 -3.77 -5.41
C SER A 86 4.44 -2.44 -5.61
N PHE A 87 4.92 -1.58 -6.52
CA PHE A 87 4.24 -0.34 -6.87
C PHE A 87 2.86 -0.59 -7.48
N SER A 88 2.75 -1.55 -8.41
CA SER A 88 1.48 -1.88 -9.07
C SER A 88 0.44 -2.38 -8.08
N VAL A 89 0.82 -3.29 -7.17
CA VAL A 89 -0.08 -3.81 -6.12
C VAL A 89 -0.50 -2.68 -5.17
N CYS A 90 0.44 -1.83 -4.75
CA CYS A 90 0.14 -0.69 -3.88
C CYS A 90 -0.86 0.28 -4.55
N LEU A 91 -0.66 0.63 -5.81
CA LEU A 91 -1.57 1.49 -6.55
C LEU A 91 -2.98 0.87 -6.70
N LEU A 92 -3.07 -0.43 -6.93
CA LEU A 92 -4.36 -1.14 -7.00
C LEU A 92 -5.09 -1.12 -5.65
N ILE A 93 -4.39 -1.32 -4.54
CA ILE A 93 -4.96 -1.25 -3.19
C ILE A 93 -5.48 0.17 -2.91
N LEU A 94 -4.67 1.19 -3.18
CA LEU A 94 -5.05 2.60 -3.00
C LEU A 94 -6.27 2.96 -3.86
N LEU A 95 -6.29 2.54 -5.13
CA LEU A 95 -7.41 2.79 -6.04
C LEU A 95 -8.69 2.12 -5.54
N THR A 96 -8.60 0.88 -5.06
CA THR A 96 -9.75 0.17 -4.50
C THR A 96 -10.27 0.87 -3.25
N THR A 97 -9.38 1.26 -2.33
CA THR A 97 -9.75 1.99 -1.10
C THR A 97 -10.37 3.34 -1.43
N LEU A 98 -9.82 4.08 -2.41
CA LEU A 98 -10.37 5.34 -2.89
C LEU A 98 -11.79 5.15 -3.44
N THR A 99 -11.98 4.14 -4.28
CA THR A 99 -13.30 3.84 -4.87
C THR A 99 -14.35 3.54 -3.80
N VAL A 100 -14.01 2.70 -2.81
CA VAL A 100 -14.91 2.37 -1.70
C VAL A 100 -15.21 3.62 -0.86
N SER A 101 -14.20 4.48 -0.63
CA SER A 101 -14.38 5.73 0.12
C SER A 101 -15.28 6.72 -0.61
N ILE A 102 -15.13 6.85 -1.93
CA ILE A 102 -16.01 7.71 -2.78
C ILE A 102 -17.45 7.18 -2.75
N LEU A 103 -17.62 5.86 -2.89
CA LEU A 103 -18.96 5.26 -2.80
C LEU A 103 -19.59 5.51 -1.45
N TYR A 104 -18.84 5.39 -0.36
CA TYR A 104 -19.34 5.66 1.00
C TYR A 104 -19.83 7.10 1.17
N VAL A 105 -19.05 8.07 0.64
CA VAL A 105 -19.39 9.51 0.76
C VAL A 105 -20.61 9.88 -0.07
N ASN A 106 -20.82 9.21 -1.22
CA ASN A 106 -21.88 9.60 -2.17
C ASN A 106 -23.14 8.75 -2.09
N VAL A 107 -23.14 7.64 -1.35
CA VAL A 107 -24.30 6.74 -1.22
C VAL A 107 -24.95 6.92 0.15
N ASP A 108 -26.15 7.46 0.17
CA ASP A 108 -26.97 7.54 1.39
C ASP A 108 -27.49 6.16 1.76
N CYS A 109 -26.73 5.44 2.59
CA CYS A 109 -27.22 4.18 3.17
C CYS A 109 -28.24 4.46 4.27
N THR A 110 -29.49 4.10 4.04
CA THR A 110 -30.58 4.23 5.03
C THR A 110 -30.52 3.18 6.15
N CYS A 111 -29.77 2.10 5.95
CA CYS A 111 -29.61 0.99 6.88
C CYS A 111 -28.36 1.17 7.75
N GLU A 112 -28.50 1.22 9.09
CA GLU A 112 -27.36 1.36 10.02
C GLU A 112 -26.35 0.21 9.89
N GLY A 113 -26.80 -1.03 9.69
CA GLY A 113 -25.90 -2.16 9.48
C GLY A 113 -25.05 -2.03 8.21
N CYS A 114 -25.62 -1.46 7.14
CA CYS A 114 -24.85 -1.17 5.92
C CYS A 114 -23.79 -0.10 6.17
N LYS A 115 -24.10 0.97 6.90
CA LYS A 115 -23.12 2.02 7.26
C LYS A 115 -21.96 1.46 8.07
N GLN A 116 -22.23 0.61 9.06
CA GLN A 116 -21.19 -0.02 9.87
C GLN A 116 -20.29 -0.93 9.04
N LEU A 117 -20.88 -1.74 8.15
CA LEU A 117 -20.13 -2.63 7.26
C LEU A 117 -19.20 -1.82 6.32
N PHE A 118 -19.73 -0.80 5.66
CA PHE A 118 -18.94 0.06 4.78
C PHE A 118 -17.83 0.79 5.55
N SER A 119 -18.12 1.31 6.74
CA SER A 119 -17.10 1.95 7.59
C SER A 119 -15.96 0.99 7.96
N ALA A 120 -16.29 -0.27 8.26
CA ALA A 120 -15.28 -1.30 8.53
C ALA A 120 -14.42 -1.60 7.29
N PHE A 121 -15.01 -1.66 6.10
CA PHE A 121 -14.27 -1.83 4.85
C PHE A 121 -13.35 -0.65 4.55
N VAL A 122 -13.81 0.59 4.75
CA VAL A 122 -12.98 1.79 4.57
C VAL A 122 -11.81 1.80 5.55
N LEU A 123 -12.05 1.45 6.82
CA LEU A 123 -11.00 1.37 7.82
C LEU A 123 -9.97 0.27 7.48
N PHE A 124 -10.44 -0.90 7.09
CA PHE A 124 -9.56 -1.98 6.65
C PHE A 124 -8.74 -1.57 5.43
N GLY A 125 -9.37 -0.97 4.43
CA GLY A 125 -8.71 -0.44 3.25
C GLY A 125 -7.65 0.61 3.60
N ALA A 126 -7.90 1.49 4.55
CA ALA A 126 -6.94 2.48 5.02
C ALA A 126 -5.69 1.81 5.64
N VAL A 127 -5.88 0.81 6.53
CA VAL A 127 -4.79 0.07 7.15
C VAL A 127 -3.95 -0.67 6.10
N VAL A 128 -4.59 -1.39 5.19
CA VAL A 128 -3.90 -2.12 4.10
C VAL A 128 -3.17 -1.15 3.16
N SER A 129 -3.73 0.03 2.91
CA SER A 129 -3.10 1.07 2.10
C SER A 129 -1.80 1.58 2.74
N ILE A 130 -1.83 1.90 4.03
CA ILE A 130 -0.64 2.34 4.76
C ILE A 130 0.44 1.25 4.75
N GLU A 131 0.06 0.01 5.04
CA GLU A 131 0.99 -1.11 5.03
C GLU A 131 1.62 -1.33 3.65
N SER A 132 0.84 -1.23 2.58
CA SER A 132 1.35 -1.39 1.21
C SER A 132 2.33 -0.29 0.82
N VAL A 133 2.10 0.96 1.24
CA VAL A 133 3.06 2.07 1.03
C VAL A 133 4.36 1.81 1.78
N VAL A 134 4.29 1.40 3.06
CA VAL A 134 5.47 1.04 3.86
C VAL A 134 6.25 -0.08 3.18
N HIS A 135 5.58 -1.09 2.66
CA HIS A 135 6.19 -2.20 1.94
C HIS A 135 6.96 -1.74 0.69
N VAL A 136 6.38 -0.85 -0.12
CA VAL A 136 7.07 -0.24 -1.27
C VAL A 136 8.33 0.50 -0.83
N VAL A 137 8.26 1.30 0.24
CA VAL A 137 9.41 2.02 0.79
C VAL A 137 10.53 1.05 1.19
N PHE A 138 10.21 -0.05 1.87
CA PHE A 138 11.20 -1.07 2.23
C PHE A 138 11.87 -1.70 1.01
N HIS A 139 11.10 -2.02 -0.03
CA HIS A 139 11.68 -2.54 -1.28
C HIS A 139 12.62 -1.54 -1.96
N LEU A 140 12.28 -0.26 -1.94
CA LEU A 140 13.17 0.78 -2.46
C LEU A 140 14.48 0.86 -1.68
N PHE A 141 14.43 0.83 -0.35
CA PHE A 141 15.63 0.81 0.49
C PHE A 141 16.49 -0.43 0.25
N ALA A 142 15.88 -1.61 0.21
CA ALA A 142 16.59 -2.86 -0.06
C ALA A 142 17.30 -2.83 -1.42
N THR A 143 16.64 -2.29 -2.45
CA THR A 143 17.22 -2.15 -3.78
C THR A 143 18.33 -1.11 -3.81
N GLY A 144 18.17 0.02 -3.13
CA GLY A 144 19.22 1.04 -2.99
C GLY A 144 20.50 0.46 -2.35
N THR A 145 20.31 -0.32 -1.27
CA THR A 145 21.42 -1.01 -0.58
C THR A 145 22.11 -2.03 -1.50
N TYR A 146 21.34 -2.78 -2.29
CA TYR A 146 21.87 -3.71 -3.27
C TYR A 146 22.76 -3.02 -4.31
N LEU A 147 22.29 -1.89 -4.86
CA LEU A 147 23.06 -1.12 -5.86
C LEU A 147 24.36 -0.56 -5.29
N ILE A 148 24.36 -0.08 -4.03
CA ILE A 148 25.54 0.46 -3.37
C ILE A 148 26.59 -0.63 -3.15
N ASN A 149 26.18 -1.82 -2.71
CA ASN A 149 27.09 -2.92 -2.43
C ASN A 149 27.72 -3.50 -3.70
N ASN A 150 26.98 -3.60 -4.79
CA ASN A 150 27.48 -4.11 -6.07
C ASN A 150 28.25 -3.07 -6.90
N ASN A 151 28.39 -1.84 -6.43
CA ASN A 151 29.20 -0.80 -7.09
C ASN A 151 30.65 -0.76 -6.56
N LYS A 152 31.03 -1.67 -5.65
CA LYS A 152 32.38 -1.74 -5.04
C LYS A 152 33.31 -2.74 -5.72
N ASP A 153 32.80 -3.50 -6.67
CA ASP A 153 33.53 -4.44 -7.53
C ASP A 153 33.64 -3.88 -8.97
#